data_0eb5ef000933273739e7e0368d97494a
#
_entry.id   0eb5ef000933273739e7e0368d97494a
#
_cell.length_a   1.000
_cell.length_b   1.000
_cell.length_c   1.000
_cell.angle_alpha   90.00
_cell.angle_beta   90.00
_cell.angle_gamma   90.00
#
_symmetry.space_group_name_H-M   'P 1'
#
loop_
_entity.id
_entity.type
_entity.pdbx_description
1 polymer ?
#
loop_
_entity_poly.entity_id
_entity_poly.type
_entity_poly.pdbx_seq_one_letter_code
_entity_poly.pdbx_strand_id
1 'polypeptide(L)'
;MKLKFKIWILIVCMGQSAHIGHAQDTVYARQIIQKLCSEDLHGRGYYKQGAPKAAAFIQEEMKKTAAVPLQASFLQSFEMQANVIRRVELTINGKILAPGKDYLVSEDAPSSSIRTDGLRPGYQVQVLNNRNIEDSTYRMGLLSDTRKHYRWNVFKLDPTLPLVCIVDTLSAANQKKYGRFLKLLKLHVHSVFLVQNKLTWSVAAAQVPYVSFEVLRSAFPNNIEQPLKVAWTVRSKWQISEQYNVVGTILGIEKPDSFLMITAHYDHLGQMGEDAIFYGANDNAAGVAMTLDLMRYYSLHPPRYTIVFIAFGGEEAGLLGSYHYSKFPMHNLLATRGLVNLDLVGTGETGMTVVNATIFPQDFALLESINAADTLLPEIRKRGKAANSDHYYFSEMGIPSFFWYQSGPRSAYHDVVDVPETLSLAGYNATFQLLTRYFRAIESK
;
A
#
# COMPACT_ATOMS: atom_id res chain seq x y z
N MET A 1 -8.21 83.32 36.05
CA MET A 1 -7.14 82.63 35.25
C MET A 1 -7.28 81.12 35.50
N LYS A 2 -7.93 80.43 34.62
CA LYS A 2 -8.26 78.98 34.74
C LYS A 2 -7.29 78.19 33.88
N LEU A 3 -6.41 77.40 34.52
CA LEU A 3 -5.45 76.51 33.87
C LEU A 3 -6.16 75.20 33.49
N LYS A 4 -6.25 74.88 32.19
CA LYS A 4 -6.77 73.62 31.71
C LYS A 4 -5.62 72.62 31.53
N PHE A 5 -5.58 71.60 32.39
CA PHE A 5 -4.72 70.42 32.20
C PHE A 5 -5.31 69.49 31.16
N LYS A 6 -4.61 69.27 30.04
CA LYS A 6 -4.89 68.25 29.09
C LYS A 6 -4.18 66.97 29.47
N ILE A 7 -4.90 65.98 29.90
CA ILE A 7 -4.39 64.60 30.10
C ILE A 7 -4.37 63.88 28.74
N TRP A 8 -3.16 63.54 28.29
CA TRP A 8 -2.98 62.64 27.15
C TRP A 8 -2.97 61.19 27.66
N ILE A 9 -4.01 60.39 27.34
CA ILE A 9 -4.03 58.97 27.59
C ILE A 9 -3.32 58.33 26.41
N LEU A 10 -2.13 57.79 26.68
CA LEU A 10 -1.39 56.93 25.73
C LEU A 10 -1.99 55.52 25.77
N ILE A 11 -2.81 55.20 24.78
CA ILE A 11 -3.30 53.81 24.59
C ILE A 11 -2.14 53.02 23.95
N VAL A 12 -1.41 52.25 24.78
CA VAL A 12 -0.48 51.24 24.32
C VAL A 12 -1.29 50.05 23.86
N CYS A 13 -1.58 49.97 22.56
CA CYS A 13 -2.05 48.71 21.95
C CYS A 13 -0.93 47.70 22.02
N MET A 14 -0.89 46.85 23.06
CA MET A 14 -0.16 45.61 23.03
C MET A 14 -0.85 44.71 22.00
N GLY A 15 -0.33 44.70 20.79
CA GLY A 15 -0.64 43.71 19.80
C GLY A 15 -0.17 42.35 20.32
N GLN A 16 -1.03 41.61 21.00
CA GLN A 16 -0.89 40.17 21.11
C GLN A 16 -1.06 39.59 19.71
N SER A 17 0.08 39.33 19.05
CA SER A 17 0.11 38.44 17.92
C SER A 17 -0.36 37.07 18.44
N ALA A 18 -1.66 36.84 18.40
CA ALA A 18 -2.19 35.49 18.51
C ALA A 18 -1.53 34.70 17.35
N HIS A 19 -0.50 33.95 17.66
CA HIS A 19 -0.12 32.82 16.84
C HIS A 19 -1.32 31.88 16.85
N ILE A 20 -2.25 32.11 15.91
CA ILE A 20 -3.21 31.11 15.52
C ILE A 20 -2.34 30.02 14.91
N GLY A 21 -1.83 29.12 15.77
CA GLY A 21 -1.34 27.85 15.31
C GLY A 21 -2.52 27.22 14.57
N HIS A 22 -2.45 27.20 13.25
CA HIS A 22 -3.38 26.41 12.47
C HIS A 22 -3.13 24.96 12.91
N ALA A 23 -3.97 24.50 13.85
CA ALA A 23 -4.06 23.07 14.14
C ALA A 23 -4.37 22.41 12.80
N GLN A 24 -3.55 21.43 12.40
CA GLN A 24 -3.79 20.64 11.21
C GLN A 24 -5.24 20.18 11.24
N ASP A 25 -5.89 20.24 10.10
CA ASP A 25 -7.30 19.92 10.00
C ASP A 25 -7.48 18.39 9.95
N THR A 26 -7.36 17.73 11.13
CA THR A 26 -7.63 16.30 11.22
C THR A 26 -9.05 15.97 10.81
N VAL A 27 -9.97 16.92 10.80
CA VAL A 27 -11.33 16.76 10.26
C VAL A 27 -11.24 16.63 8.75
N TYR A 28 -10.50 17.51 8.07
CA TYR A 28 -10.25 17.40 6.64
C TYR A 28 -9.54 16.09 6.29
N ALA A 29 -8.49 15.74 7.03
CA ALA A 29 -7.79 14.48 6.80
C ALA A 29 -8.73 13.28 6.89
N ARG A 30 -9.59 13.21 7.92
CA ARG A 30 -10.59 12.14 8.06
C ARG A 30 -11.61 12.14 6.91
N GLN A 31 -12.05 13.30 6.43
CA GLN A 31 -12.97 13.39 5.28
C GLN A 31 -12.33 12.82 4.01
N ILE A 32 -11.05 13.15 3.75
CA ILE A 32 -10.31 12.61 2.60
C ILE A 32 -10.14 11.09 2.74
N ILE A 33 -9.71 10.61 3.91
CA ILE A 33 -9.54 9.17 4.17
C ILE A 33 -10.88 8.43 3.98
N GLN A 34 -11.98 8.93 4.57
CA GLN A 34 -13.31 8.33 4.41
C GLN A 34 -13.75 8.28 2.95
N LYS A 35 -13.52 9.37 2.18
CA LYS A 35 -13.86 9.37 0.75
C LYS A 35 -13.00 8.39 -0.04
N LEU A 36 -11.68 8.34 0.20
CA LEU A 36 -10.80 7.41 -0.49
C LEU A 36 -11.10 5.95 -0.13
N CYS A 37 -11.63 5.69 1.06
CA CYS A 37 -12.04 4.37 1.51
C CYS A 37 -13.53 4.06 1.25
N SER A 38 -14.25 4.89 0.49
CA SER A 38 -15.65 4.63 0.18
C SER A 38 -15.82 3.45 -0.80
N GLU A 39 -16.94 2.75 -0.71
CA GLU A 39 -17.24 1.57 -1.55
C GLU A 39 -17.23 1.87 -3.05
N ASP A 40 -17.66 3.08 -3.46
CA ASP A 40 -17.70 3.51 -4.86
C ASP A 40 -16.30 3.64 -5.50
N LEU A 41 -15.24 3.72 -4.69
CA LEU A 41 -13.85 3.70 -5.15
C LEU A 41 -13.25 2.29 -5.18
N HIS A 42 -14.01 1.26 -4.81
CA HIS A 42 -13.62 -0.15 -4.96
C HIS A 42 -12.21 -0.47 -4.47
N GLY A 43 -11.82 0.07 -3.30
CA GLY A 43 -10.47 -0.09 -2.75
C GLY A 43 -9.36 0.51 -3.62
N ARG A 44 -9.68 1.49 -4.46
CA ARG A 44 -8.75 2.22 -5.33
C ARG A 44 -7.85 1.33 -6.22
N GLY A 45 -8.36 0.12 -6.52
CA GLY A 45 -7.66 -0.84 -7.38
C GLY A 45 -8.08 -0.76 -8.84
N TYR A 46 -7.73 -1.79 -9.59
CA TYR A 46 -7.84 -1.83 -11.06
C TYR A 46 -9.13 -2.49 -11.56
N TYR A 47 -9.97 -2.97 -10.64
CA TYR A 47 -11.31 -3.45 -10.93
C TYR A 47 -12.32 -2.29 -10.79
N LYS A 48 -13.34 -2.27 -11.66
CA LYS A 48 -14.40 -1.24 -11.68
C LYS A 48 -13.89 0.20 -11.70
N GLN A 49 -12.67 0.41 -12.20
CA GLN A 49 -12.01 1.71 -12.31
C GLN A 49 -11.82 2.42 -10.95
N GLY A 50 -11.53 1.68 -9.90
CA GLY A 50 -11.34 2.26 -8.57
C GLY A 50 -10.23 3.31 -8.53
N ALA A 51 -9.04 2.99 -9.06
CA ALA A 51 -7.91 3.91 -9.11
C ALA A 51 -8.19 5.16 -10.00
N PRO A 52 -8.69 5.07 -11.23
CA PRO A 52 -9.09 6.26 -12.00
C PRO A 52 -10.11 7.16 -11.33
N LYS A 53 -11.09 6.59 -10.61
CA LYS A 53 -12.07 7.39 -9.84
C LYS A 53 -11.40 8.12 -8.68
N ALA A 54 -10.45 7.48 -7.99
CA ALA A 54 -9.67 8.11 -6.92
C ALA A 54 -8.78 9.23 -7.48
N ALA A 55 -8.12 9.02 -8.62
CA ALA A 55 -7.35 10.06 -9.30
C ALA A 55 -8.21 11.30 -9.63
N ALA A 56 -9.41 11.09 -10.17
CA ALA A 56 -10.34 12.17 -10.46
C ALA A 56 -10.74 12.94 -9.18
N PHE A 57 -11.02 12.25 -8.10
CA PHE A 57 -11.31 12.89 -6.81
C PHE A 57 -10.13 13.73 -6.30
N ILE A 58 -8.91 13.18 -6.31
CA ILE A 58 -7.70 13.88 -5.87
C ILE A 58 -7.44 15.11 -6.74
N GLN A 59 -7.64 15.01 -8.07
CA GLN A 59 -7.54 16.14 -8.97
C GLN A 59 -8.51 17.28 -8.59
N GLU A 60 -9.75 16.95 -8.26
CA GLU A 60 -10.73 17.93 -7.82
C GLU A 60 -10.36 18.58 -6.48
N GLU A 61 -9.78 17.83 -5.55
CA GLU A 61 -9.25 18.39 -4.29
C GLU A 61 -8.06 19.34 -4.54
N MET A 62 -7.14 19.00 -5.45
CA MET A 62 -6.03 19.86 -5.83
C MET A 62 -6.52 21.18 -6.46
N LYS A 63 -7.55 21.13 -7.31
CA LYS A 63 -8.17 22.34 -7.93
C LYS A 63 -8.79 23.31 -6.94
N LYS A 64 -9.15 22.86 -5.74
CA LYS A 64 -9.69 23.74 -4.67
C LYS A 64 -8.59 24.56 -3.96
N THR A 65 -7.34 24.34 -4.29
CA THR A 65 -6.17 25.00 -3.69
C THR A 65 -5.55 26.01 -4.67
N ALA A 66 -4.46 26.66 -4.27
CA ALA A 66 -3.68 27.51 -5.18
C ALA A 66 -2.76 26.70 -6.12
N ALA A 67 -2.90 25.36 -6.14
CA ALA A 67 -2.06 24.52 -6.97
C ALA A 67 -2.36 24.71 -8.46
N VAL A 68 -1.31 24.69 -9.25
CA VAL A 68 -1.40 24.72 -10.71
C VAL A 68 -0.81 23.43 -11.30
N PRO A 69 -1.31 22.97 -12.45
CA PRO A 69 -0.71 21.83 -13.13
C PRO A 69 0.64 22.24 -13.75
N LEU A 70 1.60 21.33 -13.79
CA LEU A 70 2.89 21.55 -14.46
C LEU A 70 2.79 21.52 -15.98
N GLN A 71 1.75 20.93 -16.52
CA GLN A 71 1.43 20.87 -17.95
C GLN A 71 -0.04 21.23 -18.18
N ALA A 72 -0.64 20.75 -19.27
CA ALA A 72 -2.05 21.05 -19.59
C ALA A 72 -3.06 20.48 -18.58
N SER A 73 -2.68 19.50 -17.77
CA SER A 73 -3.55 18.80 -16.83
C SER A 73 -2.79 18.44 -15.54
N PHE A 74 -3.52 18.23 -14.46
CA PHE A 74 -3.00 17.60 -13.24
C PHE A 74 -2.72 16.09 -13.43
N LEU A 75 -3.21 15.47 -14.51
CA LEU A 75 -3.05 14.05 -14.76
C LEU A 75 -1.89 13.78 -15.72
N GLN A 76 -0.99 12.90 -15.31
CA GLN A 76 0.00 12.27 -16.16
C GLN A 76 -0.42 10.81 -16.35
N SER A 77 -0.82 10.44 -17.57
CA SER A 77 -1.28 9.09 -17.87
C SER A 77 -0.14 8.12 -18.18
N PHE A 78 -0.34 6.86 -17.83
CA PHE A 78 0.53 5.74 -18.22
C PHE A 78 -0.30 4.45 -18.34
N GLU A 79 0.18 3.50 -19.13
CA GLU A 79 -0.43 2.19 -19.26
C GLU A 79 0.18 1.20 -18.26
N MET A 80 -0.66 0.35 -17.67
CA MET A 80 -0.22 -0.76 -16.85
C MET A 80 -1.05 -2.01 -17.09
N GLN A 81 -0.50 -3.14 -16.68
CA GLN A 81 -1.14 -4.44 -16.74
C GLN A 81 -1.38 -4.97 -15.32
N ALA A 82 -2.56 -5.54 -15.10
CA ALA A 82 -2.87 -6.20 -13.84
C ALA A 82 -3.80 -7.39 -14.06
N ASN A 83 -3.67 -8.40 -13.18
CA ASN A 83 -4.65 -9.44 -13.06
C ASN A 83 -5.78 -8.99 -12.12
N VAL A 84 -7.01 -9.06 -12.60
CA VAL A 84 -8.18 -8.60 -11.84
C VAL A 84 -9.07 -9.78 -11.52
N ILE A 85 -9.28 -10.05 -10.24
CA ILE A 85 -10.15 -11.10 -9.74
C ILE A 85 -11.59 -10.56 -9.71
N ARG A 86 -12.47 -11.07 -10.59
CA ARG A 86 -13.85 -10.59 -10.76
C ARG A 86 -14.88 -11.35 -9.94
N ARG A 87 -14.61 -12.63 -9.69
CA ARG A 87 -15.46 -13.50 -8.88
C ARG A 87 -14.59 -14.54 -8.21
N VAL A 88 -14.87 -14.78 -6.94
CA VAL A 88 -14.25 -15.85 -6.18
C VAL A 88 -15.27 -16.47 -5.25
N GLU A 89 -15.29 -17.79 -5.22
CA GLU A 89 -16.10 -18.60 -4.31
C GLU A 89 -15.26 -19.77 -3.86
N LEU A 90 -15.34 -20.13 -2.60
CA LEU A 90 -14.66 -21.29 -2.03
C LEU A 90 -15.55 -21.97 -1.01
N THR A 91 -15.66 -23.31 -1.14
CA THR A 91 -16.30 -24.15 -0.12
C THR A 91 -15.36 -25.24 0.34
N ILE A 92 -15.39 -25.54 1.63
CA ILE A 92 -14.68 -26.66 2.24
C ILE A 92 -15.69 -27.47 3.03
N ASN A 93 -15.84 -28.77 2.69
CA ASN A 93 -16.82 -29.69 3.27
C ASN A 93 -18.25 -29.13 3.25
N GLY A 94 -18.62 -28.41 2.19
CA GLY A 94 -19.93 -27.79 2.03
C GLY A 94 -20.12 -26.46 2.77
N LYS A 95 -19.19 -26.04 3.62
CA LYS A 95 -19.19 -24.72 4.24
C LYS A 95 -18.71 -23.69 3.24
N ILE A 96 -19.51 -22.66 2.95
CA ILE A 96 -19.11 -21.50 2.15
C ILE A 96 -18.20 -20.63 3.02
N LEU A 97 -17.04 -20.26 2.49
CA LEU A 97 -16.08 -19.40 3.15
C LEU A 97 -16.22 -17.96 2.66
N ALA A 98 -15.98 -17.00 3.55
CA ALA A 98 -16.06 -15.58 3.26
C ALA A 98 -14.72 -15.05 2.67
N PRO A 99 -14.71 -14.52 1.43
CA PRO A 99 -13.51 -13.96 0.83
C PRO A 99 -13.01 -12.74 1.62
N GLY A 100 -11.70 -12.61 1.73
CA GLY A 100 -11.04 -11.56 2.51
C GLY A 100 -11.00 -11.81 4.03
N LYS A 101 -11.93 -12.64 4.55
CA LYS A 101 -12.01 -12.96 5.98
C LYS A 101 -11.53 -14.37 6.31
N ASP A 102 -12.01 -15.36 5.56
CA ASP A 102 -11.65 -16.76 5.76
C ASP A 102 -10.53 -17.19 4.83
N TYR A 103 -10.44 -16.59 3.66
CA TYR A 103 -9.46 -16.93 2.63
C TYR A 103 -9.18 -15.79 1.66
N LEU A 104 -8.05 -15.92 0.96
CA LEU A 104 -7.69 -15.16 -0.23
C LEU A 104 -7.42 -16.11 -1.38
N VAL A 105 -7.75 -15.70 -2.62
CA VAL A 105 -7.19 -16.32 -3.81
C VAL A 105 -5.91 -15.57 -4.18
N SER A 106 -4.90 -16.29 -4.67
CA SER A 106 -3.66 -15.64 -5.14
C SER A 106 -3.99 -14.59 -6.20
N GLU A 107 -3.36 -13.45 -6.08
CA GLU A 107 -3.54 -12.29 -6.96
C GLU A 107 -3.21 -12.57 -8.43
N ASP A 108 -2.31 -13.54 -8.68
CA ASP A 108 -1.89 -13.99 -10.00
C ASP A 108 -2.74 -15.16 -10.58
N ALA A 109 -3.80 -15.56 -9.89
CA ALA A 109 -4.62 -16.70 -10.25
C ALA A 109 -5.31 -16.51 -11.61
N PRO A 110 -5.33 -17.56 -12.47
CA PRO A 110 -6.13 -17.58 -13.68
C PRO A 110 -7.60 -17.90 -13.35
N SER A 111 -8.48 -17.75 -14.34
CA SER A 111 -9.84 -18.28 -14.22
C SER A 111 -9.83 -19.80 -14.09
N SER A 112 -10.50 -20.32 -13.07
CA SER A 112 -10.56 -21.76 -12.77
C SER A 112 -11.84 -22.10 -12.03
N SER A 113 -12.29 -23.35 -12.15
CA SER A 113 -13.38 -23.86 -11.31
C SER A 113 -13.25 -25.36 -11.10
N ILE A 114 -13.53 -25.79 -9.88
CA ILE A 114 -13.77 -27.19 -9.56
C ILE A 114 -15.10 -27.27 -8.81
N ARG A 115 -15.96 -28.23 -9.22
CA ARG A 115 -17.22 -28.50 -8.55
C ARG A 115 -17.23 -29.95 -8.05
N THR A 116 -17.95 -30.16 -6.97
CA THR A 116 -18.24 -31.53 -6.47
C THR A 116 -19.66 -31.89 -6.87
N ASP A 117 -19.82 -32.87 -7.73
CA ASP A 117 -21.13 -33.33 -8.23
C ASP A 117 -21.75 -34.43 -7.34
N GLY A 118 -21.51 -34.36 -6.04
CA GLY A 118 -22.21 -35.11 -5.01
C GLY A 118 -21.77 -36.59 -4.81
N LEU A 119 -21.25 -37.31 -5.78
CA LEU A 119 -20.95 -38.76 -5.66
C LEU A 119 -19.45 -39.08 -5.68
N ARG A 120 -18.62 -38.35 -6.41
CA ARG A 120 -17.14 -38.46 -6.38
C ARG A 120 -16.52 -37.10 -6.58
N PRO A 121 -15.52 -36.72 -5.77
CA PRO A 121 -14.76 -35.48 -6.04
C PRO A 121 -14.03 -35.67 -7.37
N GLY A 122 -14.19 -34.72 -8.30
CA GLY A 122 -13.46 -34.68 -9.56
C GLY A 122 -11.97 -34.30 -9.39
N TYR A 123 -11.37 -34.61 -8.26
CA TYR A 123 -9.98 -34.26 -7.88
C TYR A 123 -9.49 -35.19 -6.76
N GLN A 124 -8.19 -35.16 -6.53
CA GLN A 124 -7.51 -35.84 -5.43
C GLN A 124 -6.87 -34.84 -4.50
N VAL A 125 -6.84 -35.12 -3.19
CA VAL A 125 -6.26 -34.24 -2.17
C VAL A 125 -5.06 -34.90 -1.53
N GLN A 126 -3.97 -34.12 -1.39
CA GLN A 126 -2.79 -34.48 -0.58
C GLN A 126 -2.53 -33.39 0.44
N VAL A 127 -2.15 -33.75 1.66
CA VAL A 127 -1.82 -32.81 2.74
C VAL A 127 -0.34 -32.82 3.00
N LEU A 128 0.29 -31.68 2.85
CA LEU A 128 1.70 -31.45 3.19
C LEU A 128 1.78 -30.75 4.55
N ASN A 129 2.50 -31.34 5.50
CA ASN A 129 2.67 -30.80 6.85
C ASN A 129 4.15 -30.82 7.29
N ASN A 130 4.45 -30.33 8.51
CA ASN A 130 5.81 -30.27 9.02
C ASN A 130 6.54 -31.62 9.08
N ARG A 131 5.79 -32.72 9.23
CA ARG A 131 6.38 -34.06 9.32
C ARG A 131 6.71 -34.61 7.92
N ASN A 132 5.76 -34.62 7.01
CA ASN A 132 5.95 -35.26 5.73
C ASN A 132 6.73 -34.42 4.71
N ILE A 133 6.86 -33.09 4.93
CA ILE A 133 7.73 -32.25 4.10
C ILE A 133 9.21 -32.63 4.25
N GLU A 134 9.60 -33.31 5.32
CA GLU A 134 10.97 -33.80 5.53
C GLU A 134 11.27 -35.09 4.76
N ASP A 135 10.25 -35.84 4.39
CA ASP A 135 10.39 -37.04 3.57
C ASP A 135 10.63 -36.70 2.09
N SER A 136 11.81 -37.05 1.58
CA SER A 136 12.18 -36.80 0.18
C SER A 136 11.30 -37.58 -0.81
N THR A 137 10.90 -38.81 -0.45
CA THR A 137 10.03 -39.65 -1.28
C THR A 137 8.65 -39.01 -1.42
N TYR A 138 8.12 -38.46 -0.31
CA TYR A 138 6.85 -37.75 -0.31
C TYR A 138 6.92 -36.50 -1.22
N ARG A 139 7.96 -35.67 -1.08
CA ARG A 139 8.15 -34.48 -1.93
C ARG A 139 8.29 -34.85 -3.41
N MET A 140 9.07 -35.88 -3.72
CA MET A 140 9.23 -36.35 -5.11
C MET A 140 7.92 -36.87 -5.68
N GLY A 141 7.10 -37.56 -4.88
CA GLY A 141 5.79 -38.00 -5.27
C GLY A 141 4.85 -36.85 -5.66
N LEU A 142 4.89 -35.73 -4.91
CA LEU A 142 4.09 -34.54 -5.23
C LEU A 142 4.56 -33.82 -6.50
N LEU A 143 5.86 -33.87 -6.83
CA LEU A 143 6.42 -33.27 -8.05
C LEU A 143 6.36 -34.20 -9.26
N SER A 144 6.14 -35.51 -9.06
CA SER A 144 6.04 -36.43 -10.18
C SER A 144 4.79 -36.11 -10.98
N ASP A 145 4.97 -35.78 -12.27
CA ASP A 145 3.84 -35.71 -13.21
C ASP A 145 3.23 -37.10 -13.36
N THR A 146 2.18 -37.35 -12.58
CA THR A 146 1.49 -38.64 -12.54
C THR A 146 0.96 -39.06 -13.92
N ARG A 147 0.83 -38.12 -14.86
CA ARG A 147 0.44 -38.37 -16.26
C ARG A 147 1.56 -38.95 -17.12
N LYS A 148 2.83 -38.77 -16.76
CA LYS A 148 3.99 -39.17 -17.56
C LYS A 148 4.79 -40.32 -16.96
N HIS A 149 4.72 -40.56 -15.64
CA HIS A 149 5.62 -41.50 -14.96
C HIS A 149 4.89 -42.42 -13.98
N TYR A 150 4.26 -43.43 -14.48
CA TYR A 150 3.59 -44.49 -13.68
C TYR A 150 4.50 -45.13 -12.60
N ARG A 151 5.81 -45.12 -12.79
CA ARG A 151 6.79 -45.74 -11.87
C ARG A 151 6.93 -45.02 -10.51
N TRP A 152 6.51 -43.76 -10.40
CA TRP A 152 6.70 -42.94 -9.19
C TRP A 152 5.38 -42.56 -8.52
N ASN A 153 4.29 -43.21 -8.84
CA ASN A 153 2.99 -42.94 -8.21
C ASN A 153 2.94 -43.50 -6.78
N VAL A 154 3.72 -42.91 -5.91
CA VAL A 154 3.85 -43.28 -4.48
C VAL A 154 2.49 -43.21 -3.76
N PHE A 155 1.61 -42.33 -4.21
CA PHE A 155 0.30 -42.11 -3.59
C PHE A 155 -0.83 -42.90 -4.26
N LYS A 156 -0.56 -43.70 -5.30
CA LYS A 156 -1.58 -44.38 -6.12
C LYS A 156 -2.66 -43.40 -6.63
N LEU A 157 -2.22 -42.20 -7.04
CA LEU A 157 -3.10 -41.16 -7.56
C LEU A 157 -3.62 -41.59 -8.95
N ASP A 158 -4.89 -41.23 -9.23
CA ASP A 158 -5.48 -41.37 -10.55
C ASP A 158 -4.93 -40.26 -11.47
N PRO A 159 -4.20 -40.59 -12.54
CA PRO A 159 -3.60 -39.60 -13.43
C PRO A 159 -4.65 -38.80 -14.24
N THR A 160 -5.90 -39.19 -14.22
CA THR A 160 -6.99 -38.47 -14.89
C THR A 160 -7.61 -37.38 -14.04
N LEU A 161 -7.37 -37.41 -12.71
CA LEU A 161 -7.93 -36.43 -11.76
C LEU A 161 -6.93 -35.35 -11.38
N PRO A 162 -7.37 -34.08 -11.29
CA PRO A 162 -6.54 -32.99 -10.79
C PRO A 162 -6.06 -33.26 -9.37
N LEU A 163 -4.80 -32.88 -9.07
CA LEU A 163 -4.24 -32.94 -7.73
C LEU A 163 -4.39 -31.59 -7.03
N VAL A 164 -5.04 -31.61 -5.89
CA VAL A 164 -5.12 -30.48 -4.93
C VAL A 164 -4.17 -30.76 -3.79
N CYS A 165 -3.25 -29.84 -3.53
CA CYS A 165 -2.33 -29.96 -2.41
C CYS A 165 -2.71 -28.95 -1.31
N ILE A 166 -2.94 -29.41 -0.10
CA ILE A 166 -3.13 -28.57 1.08
C ILE A 166 -1.81 -28.54 1.83
N VAL A 167 -1.22 -27.35 1.95
CA VAL A 167 -0.02 -27.11 2.74
C VAL A 167 -0.47 -26.60 4.08
N ASP A 168 -0.43 -27.45 5.11
CA ASP A 168 -0.74 -27.06 6.49
C ASP A 168 0.33 -26.11 7.03
N THR A 169 0.02 -25.39 8.09
CA THR A 169 0.90 -24.39 8.69
C THR A 169 2.31 -24.95 8.92
N LEU A 170 3.25 -24.50 8.12
CA LEU A 170 4.64 -24.91 8.22
C LEU A 170 5.41 -24.02 9.20
N SER A 171 6.34 -24.60 9.95
CA SER A 171 7.28 -23.83 10.76
C SER A 171 8.14 -22.91 9.89
N ALA A 172 8.58 -21.78 10.45
CA ALA A 172 9.47 -20.84 9.74
C ALA A 172 10.76 -21.53 9.22
N ALA A 173 11.27 -22.52 9.97
CA ALA A 173 12.43 -23.33 9.56
C ALA A 173 12.11 -24.14 8.29
N ASN A 174 10.97 -24.82 8.24
CA ASN A 174 10.54 -25.60 7.09
C ASN A 174 10.19 -24.71 5.89
N GLN A 175 9.53 -23.59 6.09
CA GLN A 175 9.28 -22.62 5.03
C GLN A 175 10.59 -22.13 4.38
N LYS A 176 11.60 -21.79 5.19
CA LYS A 176 12.92 -21.39 4.71
C LYS A 176 13.66 -22.53 4.00
N LYS A 177 13.70 -23.71 4.62
CA LYS A 177 14.43 -24.90 4.12
C LYS A 177 13.84 -25.40 2.79
N TYR A 178 12.51 -25.42 2.66
CA TYR A 178 11.80 -26.01 1.52
C TYR A 178 11.17 -24.97 0.57
N GLY A 179 11.51 -23.71 0.68
CA GLY A 179 10.91 -22.62 -0.13
C GLY A 179 10.99 -22.87 -1.64
N ARG A 180 12.12 -23.41 -2.14
CA ARG A 180 12.25 -23.80 -3.57
C ARG A 180 11.28 -24.91 -3.95
N PHE A 181 11.13 -25.92 -3.09
CA PHE A 181 10.18 -27.02 -3.32
C PHE A 181 8.73 -26.50 -3.35
N LEU A 182 8.36 -25.63 -2.41
CA LEU A 182 7.00 -25.04 -2.37
C LEU A 182 6.68 -24.22 -3.62
N LYS A 183 7.66 -23.52 -4.16
CA LYS A 183 7.52 -22.80 -5.45
C LYS A 183 7.31 -23.79 -6.62
N LEU A 184 8.08 -24.87 -6.66
CA LEU A 184 7.95 -25.91 -7.69
C LEU A 184 6.62 -26.67 -7.55
N LEU A 185 6.18 -26.95 -6.34
CA LEU A 185 4.92 -27.65 -6.07
C LEU A 185 3.74 -26.98 -6.78
N LYS A 186 3.66 -25.65 -6.70
CA LYS A 186 2.60 -24.86 -7.36
C LYS A 186 2.53 -25.10 -8.87
N LEU A 187 3.63 -25.44 -9.53
CA LEU A 187 3.67 -25.72 -10.97
C LEU A 187 3.30 -27.18 -11.33
N HIS A 188 3.28 -28.08 -10.35
CA HIS A 188 3.06 -29.52 -10.56
C HIS A 188 1.69 -30.02 -10.11
N VAL A 189 0.97 -29.21 -9.36
CA VAL A 189 -0.38 -29.53 -8.88
C VAL A 189 -1.41 -28.61 -9.51
N HIS A 190 -2.67 -29.02 -9.52
CA HIS A 190 -3.75 -28.21 -10.09
C HIS A 190 -4.06 -26.98 -9.25
N SER A 191 -4.03 -27.14 -7.94
CA SER A 191 -4.17 -26.04 -7.00
C SER A 191 -3.47 -26.29 -5.68
N VAL A 192 -3.10 -25.22 -4.99
CA VAL A 192 -2.48 -25.26 -3.67
C VAL A 192 -3.32 -24.42 -2.69
N PHE A 193 -3.61 -25.01 -1.53
CA PHE A 193 -4.21 -24.33 -0.39
C PHE A 193 -3.14 -24.15 0.69
N LEU A 194 -2.77 -22.91 0.97
CA LEU A 194 -1.84 -22.56 2.02
C LEU A 194 -2.61 -22.21 3.29
N VAL A 195 -2.43 -23.01 4.34
CA VAL A 195 -3.08 -22.76 5.63
C VAL A 195 -2.27 -21.71 6.38
N GLN A 196 -2.90 -20.58 6.69
CA GLN A 196 -2.28 -19.39 7.26
C GLN A 196 -2.91 -19.01 8.61
N ASN A 197 -2.16 -18.27 9.42
CA ASN A 197 -2.67 -17.65 10.65
C ASN A 197 -3.10 -16.18 10.42
N LYS A 198 -2.63 -15.56 9.34
CA LYS A 198 -2.97 -14.22 8.90
C LYS A 198 -3.05 -14.21 7.38
N LEU A 199 -4.00 -13.47 6.84
CA LEU A 199 -4.14 -13.24 5.41
C LEU A 199 -3.44 -11.92 5.03
N THR A 200 -2.79 -11.90 3.87
CA THR A 200 -2.17 -10.70 3.32
C THR A 200 -2.23 -10.77 1.81
N TRP A 201 -2.98 -9.85 1.19
CA TRP A 201 -3.16 -9.84 -0.26
C TRP A 201 -2.20 -8.88 -0.96
N SER A 202 -2.16 -8.91 -2.30
CA SER A 202 -1.31 -8.07 -3.13
C SER A 202 -1.91 -7.87 -4.52
N VAL A 203 -1.22 -7.14 -5.38
CA VAL A 203 -1.56 -6.97 -6.80
C VAL A 203 -0.57 -7.75 -7.65
N ALA A 204 -1.06 -8.42 -8.70
CA ALA A 204 -0.20 -9.15 -9.63
C ALA A 204 -0.12 -8.48 -11.01
N ALA A 205 1.11 -8.30 -11.46
CA ALA A 205 1.45 -7.91 -12.82
C ALA A 205 1.74 -9.13 -13.74
N ALA A 206 1.23 -10.31 -13.40
CA ALA A 206 1.35 -11.54 -14.18
C ALA A 206 0.20 -12.50 -13.86
N GLN A 207 -0.05 -13.50 -14.73
CA GLN A 207 -0.86 -14.65 -14.41
C GLN A 207 -0.01 -15.91 -14.42
N VAL A 208 -0.32 -16.85 -13.51
CA VAL A 208 0.32 -18.17 -13.42
C VAL A 208 -0.64 -19.26 -13.93
N PRO A 209 -0.15 -20.47 -14.28
CA PRO A 209 -0.98 -21.54 -14.83
C PRO A 209 -1.73 -22.37 -13.77
N TYR A 210 -1.74 -21.96 -12.50
CA TYR A 210 -2.36 -22.69 -11.38
C TYR A 210 -3.16 -21.72 -10.51
N VAL A 211 -4.06 -22.25 -9.68
CA VAL A 211 -4.77 -21.47 -8.66
C VAL A 211 -4.20 -21.81 -7.29
N SER A 212 -3.92 -20.78 -6.49
CA SER A 212 -3.62 -20.98 -5.07
C SER A 212 -4.54 -20.16 -4.19
N PHE A 213 -4.77 -20.68 -2.99
CA PHE A 213 -5.57 -20.05 -1.96
C PHE A 213 -4.75 -19.93 -0.68
N GLU A 214 -4.83 -18.80 -0.01
CA GLU A 214 -4.46 -18.68 1.40
C GLU A 214 -5.75 -18.82 2.22
N VAL A 215 -5.76 -19.73 3.18
CA VAL A 215 -6.96 -20.00 3.98
C VAL A 215 -6.60 -19.99 5.45
N LEU A 216 -7.36 -19.25 6.25
CA LEU A 216 -7.15 -19.20 7.69
C LEU A 216 -7.31 -20.60 8.30
N ARG A 217 -6.44 -20.92 9.24
CA ARG A 217 -6.50 -22.19 9.99
C ARG A 217 -7.87 -22.42 10.65
N SER A 218 -8.51 -21.34 11.12
CA SER A 218 -9.85 -21.38 11.71
C SER A 218 -10.98 -21.72 10.74
N ALA A 219 -10.73 -21.56 9.43
CA ALA A 219 -11.71 -21.89 8.39
C ALA A 219 -11.65 -23.37 7.96
N PHE A 220 -10.56 -24.10 8.29
CA PHE A 220 -10.45 -25.53 8.09
C PHE A 220 -11.08 -26.33 9.22
N PRO A 221 -11.50 -27.59 8.97
CA PRO A 221 -11.82 -28.56 10.00
C PRO A 221 -10.62 -28.80 10.93
N ASN A 222 -10.90 -29.18 12.21
CA ASN A 222 -9.82 -29.46 13.18
C ASN A 222 -8.87 -30.57 12.70
N ASN A 223 -9.38 -31.56 11.98
CA ASN A 223 -8.56 -32.59 11.34
C ASN A 223 -8.51 -32.37 9.82
N ILE A 224 -7.39 -31.83 9.33
CA ILE A 224 -7.14 -31.62 7.90
C ILE A 224 -6.79 -32.94 7.19
N GLU A 225 -6.32 -33.98 7.90
CA GLU A 225 -5.91 -35.26 7.31
C GLU A 225 -7.08 -36.12 6.85
N GLN A 226 -8.33 -35.78 7.22
CA GLN A 226 -9.52 -36.45 6.71
C GLN A 226 -9.78 -36.07 5.23
N PRO A 227 -10.50 -36.93 4.46
CA PRO A 227 -10.87 -36.58 3.11
C PRO A 227 -11.63 -35.25 3.07
N LEU A 228 -11.02 -34.22 2.49
CA LEU A 228 -11.61 -32.89 2.36
C LEU A 228 -12.31 -32.77 1.01
N LYS A 229 -13.55 -32.24 1.04
CA LYS A 229 -14.25 -31.81 -0.16
C LYS A 229 -14.04 -30.32 -0.35
N VAL A 230 -13.44 -29.92 -1.46
CA VAL A 230 -13.24 -28.53 -1.82
C VAL A 230 -13.93 -28.22 -3.15
N ALA A 231 -14.54 -27.05 -3.26
CA ALA A 231 -15.03 -26.56 -4.53
C ALA A 231 -14.77 -25.06 -4.62
N TRP A 232 -14.42 -24.57 -5.81
CA TRP A 232 -14.18 -23.16 -6.04
C TRP A 232 -14.60 -22.71 -7.41
N THR A 233 -14.84 -21.43 -7.51
CA THR A 233 -14.95 -20.67 -8.76
C THR A 233 -14.06 -19.45 -8.66
N VAL A 234 -13.10 -19.30 -9.58
CA VAL A 234 -12.31 -18.08 -9.76
C VAL A 234 -12.55 -17.58 -11.17
N ARG A 235 -12.90 -16.31 -11.31
CA ARG A 235 -12.97 -15.59 -12.57
C ARG A 235 -12.02 -14.42 -12.52
N SER A 236 -10.97 -14.49 -13.27
CA SER A 236 -9.97 -13.43 -13.39
C SER A 236 -9.86 -12.93 -14.82
N LYS A 237 -9.36 -11.73 -14.98
CA LYS A 237 -9.05 -11.16 -16.29
C LYS A 237 -7.71 -10.43 -16.21
N TRP A 238 -6.78 -10.86 -17.05
CA TRP A 238 -5.62 -10.07 -17.38
C TRP A 238 -6.05 -8.88 -18.23
N GLN A 239 -5.72 -7.69 -17.81
CA GLN A 239 -6.13 -6.48 -18.53
C GLN A 239 -5.04 -5.42 -18.55
N ILE A 240 -5.01 -4.67 -19.66
CA ILE A 240 -4.28 -3.41 -19.79
C ILE A 240 -5.26 -2.29 -19.41
N SER A 241 -4.81 -1.33 -18.65
CA SER A 241 -5.61 -0.16 -18.28
C SER A 241 -4.74 1.10 -18.20
N GLU A 242 -5.34 2.22 -18.58
CA GLU A 242 -4.74 3.53 -18.36
C GLU A 242 -4.87 3.91 -16.89
N GLN A 243 -3.77 4.38 -16.31
CA GLN A 243 -3.66 4.88 -14.94
C GLN A 243 -3.05 6.27 -14.94
N TYR A 244 -3.05 6.93 -13.79
CA TYR A 244 -2.65 8.33 -13.70
C TYR A 244 -1.77 8.57 -12.47
N ASN A 245 -0.74 9.40 -12.63
CA ASN A 245 -0.19 10.18 -11.54
C ASN A 245 -0.97 11.50 -11.48
N VAL A 246 -1.34 11.95 -10.28
CA VAL A 246 -2.01 13.25 -10.10
C VAL A 246 -0.97 14.24 -9.57
N VAL A 247 -0.68 15.27 -10.36
CA VAL A 247 0.47 16.17 -10.14
C VAL A 247 -0.01 17.60 -10.05
N GLY A 248 0.23 18.24 -8.90
CA GLY A 248 -0.05 19.65 -8.67
C GLY A 248 1.18 20.38 -8.11
N THR A 249 1.24 21.70 -8.29
CA THR A 249 2.41 22.49 -7.92
C THR A 249 2.01 23.77 -7.24
N ILE A 250 2.65 24.09 -6.10
CA ILE A 250 2.61 25.42 -5.50
C ILE A 250 3.93 26.13 -5.85
N LEU A 251 3.83 27.24 -6.56
CA LEU A 251 4.99 27.97 -7.06
C LEU A 251 5.77 28.63 -5.91
N GLY A 252 7.09 28.52 -5.97
CA GLY A 252 8.00 29.19 -5.06
C GLY A 252 8.10 30.69 -5.33
N ILE A 253 8.11 31.48 -4.26
CA ILE A 253 8.16 32.97 -4.36
C ILE A 253 9.57 33.54 -4.53
N GLU A 254 10.63 32.79 -4.20
CA GLU A 254 12.00 33.29 -4.28
C GLU A 254 12.84 32.54 -5.33
N LYS A 255 12.75 31.20 -5.35
CA LYS A 255 13.50 30.34 -6.27
C LYS A 255 12.56 29.36 -6.97
N PRO A 256 11.71 29.82 -7.88
CA PRO A 256 10.69 28.97 -8.53
C PRO A 256 11.28 27.82 -9.35
N ASP A 257 12.55 27.93 -9.77
CA ASP A 257 13.25 26.87 -10.53
C ASP A 257 13.96 25.84 -9.64
N SER A 258 13.87 25.95 -8.31
CA SER A 258 14.31 24.94 -7.36
C SER A 258 13.08 24.21 -6.81
N PHE A 259 13.16 22.87 -6.69
CA PHE A 259 11.99 22.05 -6.37
C PHE A 259 12.17 21.27 -5.08
N LEU A 260 11.08 21.12 -4.35
CA LEU A 260 10.85 20.11 -3.31
C LEU A 260 9.70 19.22 -3.74
N MET A 261 9.68 17.96 -3.30
CA MET A 261 8.61 17.04 -3.65
C MET A 261 7.96 16.43 -2.41
N ILE A 262 6.63 16.39 -2.40
CA ILE A 262 5.82 15.65 -1.44
C ILE A 262 5.01 14.63 -2.22
N THR A 263 5.19 13.35 -1.89
CA THR A 263 4.55 12.27 -2.64
C THR A 263 3.84 11.28 -1.74
N ALA A 264 2.80 10.64 -2.26
CA ALA A 264 2.11 9.50 -1.68
C ALA A 264 1.51 8.69 -2.82
N HIS A 265 1.34 7.38 -2.70
CA HIS A 265 0.51 6.65 -3.66
C HIS A 265 -0.95 6.68 -3.25
N TYR A 266 -1.85 6.64 -4.24
CA TYR A 266 -3.30 6.69 -3.98
C TYR A 266 -4.01 5.39 -4.34
N ASP A 267 -3.41 4.56 -5.19
CA ASP A 267 -3.93 3.23 -5.48
C ASP A 267 -3.80 2.32 -4.27
N HIS A 268 -4.59 1.26 -4.24
CA HIS A 268 -4.46 0.18 -3.28
C HIS A 268 -4.90 -1.13 -3.93
N LEU A 269 -5.00 -2.21 -3.17
CA LEU A 269 -5.20 -3.56 -3.70
C LEU A 269 -6.51 -3.74 -4.46
N GLY A 270 -7.50 -2.89 -4.20
CA GLY A 270 -8.78 -2.97 -4.88
C GLY A 270 -9.72 -3.97 -4.23
N GLN A 271 -10.24 -4.87 -5.06
CA GLN A 271 -11.32 -5.75 -4.61
C GLN A 271 -11.11 -7.15 -5.21
N MET A 272 -11.28 -8.17 -4.38
CA MET A 272 -11.24 -9.57 -4.75
C MET A 272 -12.68 -10.11 -4.86
N GLY A 273 -13.16 -10.26 -6.10
CA GLY A 273 -14.57 -10.56 -6.36
C GLY A 273 -15.47 -9.37 -6.03
N GLU A 274 -16.72 -9.63 -5.62
CA GLU A 274 -17.67 -8.57 -5.25
C GLU A 274 -17.67 -8.26 -3.75
N ASP A 275 -17.20 -9.18 -2.90
CA ASP A 275 -17.44 -9.15 -1.47
C ASP A 275 -16.23 -8.73 -0.62
N ALA A 276 -14.99 -8.82 -1.15
CA ALA A 276 -13.79 -8.48 -0.41
C ALA A 276 -13.16 -7.20 -0.95
N ILE A 277 -13.41 -6.08 -0.30
CA ILE A 277 -12.82 -4.77 -0.61
C ILE A 277 -11.66 -4.52 0.37
N PHE A 278 -10.51 -4.16 -0.18
CA PHE A 278 -9.34 -3.71 0.57
C PHE A 278 -9.36 -2.18 0.56
N TYR A 279 -9.73 -1.58 1.67
CA TYR A 279 -9.99 -0.14 1.73
C TYR A 279 -8.71 0.70 1.78
N GLY A 280 -7.63 0.19 2.39
CA GLY A 280 -6.35 0.87 2.45
C GLY A 280 -6.41 2.23 3.11
N ALA A 281 -6.91 2.28 4.34
CA ALA A 281 -7.03 3.55 5.06
C ALA A 281 -5.67 4.09 5.51
N ASN A 282 -4.85 3.22 6.10
CA ASN A 282 -3.46 3.55 6.40
C ASN A 282 -2.59 3.44 5.15
N ASP A 283 -2.89 2.48 4.29
CA ASP A 283 -2.19 2.14 3.05
C ASP A 283 -3.05 2.44 1.81
N ASN A 284 -3.01 3.63 1.19
CA ASN A 284 -2.27 4.80 1.66
C ASN A 284 -3.18 6.05 1.58
N ALA A 285 -4.47 5.90 1.95
CA ALA A 285 -5.38 7.06 2.00
C ALA A 285 -4.89 8.13 3.00
N ALA A 286 -4.21 7.71 4.08
CA ALA A 286 -3.63 8.63 5.07
C ALA A 286 -2.49 9.48 4.49
N GLY A 287 -1.61 8.90 3.67
CA GLY A 287 -0.54 9.63 2.99
C GLY A 287 -1.08 10.64 1.99
N VAL A 288 -2.09 10.25 1.22
CA VAL A 288 -2.79 11.17 0.30
C VAL A 288 -3.45 12.31 1.05
N ALA A 289 -4.13 12.03 2.18
CA ALA A 289 -4.78 13.04 2.99
C ALA A 289 -3.75 14.06 3.51
N MET A 290 -2.61 13.61 4.01
CA MET A 290 -1.52 14.50 4.46
C MET A 290 -0.92 15.31 3.31
N THR A 291 -0.74 14.70 2.14
CA THR A 291 -0.25 15.40 0.94
C THR A 291 -1.18 16.54 0.52
N LEU A 292 -2.49 16.31 0.52
CA LEU A 292 -3.50 17.32 0.20
C LEU A 292 -3.60 18.42 1.28
N ASP A 293 -3.49 18.06 2.55
CA ASP A 293 -3.49 19.02 3.66
C ASP A 293 -2.25 19.93 3.64
N LEU A 294 -1.07 19.35 3.34
CA LEU A 294 0.16 20.13 3.10
C LEU A 294 0.01 21.07 1.89
N MET A 295 -0.64 20.63 0.82
CA MET A 295 -0.90 21.49 -0.34
C MET A 295 -1.80 22.67 0.04
N ARG A 296 -2.86 22.45 0.84
CA ARG A 296 -3.71 23.53 1.38
C ARG A 296 -2.89 24.51 2.24
N TYR A 297 -2.03 23.97 3.11
CA TYR A 297 -1.15 24.80 3.93
C TYR A 297 -0.24 25.71 3.10
N TYR A 298 0.45 25.15 2.11
CA TYR A 298 1.36 25.92 1.25
C TYR A 298 0.62 26.86 0.28
N SER A 299 -0.66 26.64 0.02
CA SER A 299 -1.51 27.60 -0.71
C SER A 299 -1.72 28.90 0.08
N LEU A 300 -1.71 28.81 1.42
CA LEU A 300 -1.85 29.96 2.33
C LEU A 300 -0.50 30.50 2.81
N HIS A 301 0.54 29.68 2.72
CA HIS A 301 1.90 29.99 3.17
C HIS A 301 2.89 29.66 2.03
N PRO A 302 2.98 30.52 1.01
CA PRO A 302 3.78 30.24 -0.18
C PRO A 302 5.24 29.89 0.17
N PRO A 303 5.78 28.78 -0.39
CA PRO A 303 7.14 28.35 -0.09
C PRO A 303 8.18 29.21 -0.83
N ARG A 304 9.45 29.13 -0.41
CA ARG A 304 10.54 29.80 -1.15
C ARG A 304 10.87 29.08 -2.45
N TYR A 305 10.89 27.72 -2.43
CA TYR A 305 11.08 26.86 -3.59
C TYR A 305 9.73 26.33 -4.06
N THR A 306 9.62 25.99 -5.31
CA THR A 306 8.42 25.34 -5.84
C THR A 306 8.25 23.97 -5.21
N ILE A 307 7.03 23.65 -4.71
CA ILE A 307 6.72 22.32 -4.19
C ILE A 307 5.85 21.58 -5.20
N VAL A 308 6.33 20.41 -5.64
CA VAL A 308 5.59 19.48 -6.49
C VAL A 308 4.94 18.42 -5.60
N PHE A 309 3.63 18.31 -5.67
CA PHE A 309 2.82 17.33 -4.97
C PHE A 309 2.39 16.25 -5.95
N ILE A 310 2.66 15.01 -5.63
CA ILE A 310 2.32 13.89 -6.51
C ILE A 310 1.58 12.82 -5.72
N ALA A 311 0.36 12.48 -6.19
CA ALA A 311 -0.30 11.25 -5.82
C ALA A 311 -0.03 10.22 -6.93
N PHE A 312 0.85 9.25 -6.66
CA PHE A 312 1.23 8.21 -7.60
C PHE A 312 0.16 7.14 -7.72
N GLY A 313 -0.05 6.64 -8.94
CA GLY A 313 -0.83 5.44 -9.19
C GLY A 313 0.06 4.25 -9.49
N GLY A 314 -0.43 3.02 -9.31
CA GLY A 314 0.29 1.80 -9.66
C GLY A 314 1.49 1.48 -8.76
N GLU A 315 1.52 1.98 -7.54
CA GLU A 315 2.53 1.64 -6.54
C GLU A 315 2.45 0.16 -6.19
N GLU A 316 1.26 -0.32 -5.86
CA GLU A 316 0.95 -1.69 -5.45
C GLU A 316 1.21 -2.73 -6.58
N ALA A 317 1.24 -2.27 -7.82
CA ALA A 317 1.59 -3.09 -8.97
C ALA A 317 3.11 -3.09 -9.29
N GLY A 318 3.92 -2.52 -8.41
CA GLY A 318 5.39 -2.49 -8.51
C GLY A 318 5.97 -1.12 -8.84
N LEU A 319 5.53 -0.05 -8.16
CA LEU A 319 6.06 1.32 -8.25
C LEU A 319 5.94 1.91 -9.67
N LEU A 320 4.89 1.55 -10.42
CA LEU A 320 4.81 1.87 -11.86
C LEU A 320 4.65 3.36 -12.13
N GLY A 321 3.88 4.07 -11.31
CA GLY A 321 3.66 5.51 -11.48
C GLY A 321 4.91 6.34 -11.21
N SER A 322 5.62 6.06 -10.13
CA SER A 322 6.89 6.73 -9.82
C SER A 322 8.00 6.37 -10.80
N TYR A 323 8.03 5.11 -11.27
CA TYR A 323 8.91 4.71 -12.37
C TYR A 323 8.62 5.54 -13.64
N HIS A 324 7.33 5.62 -14.04
CA HIS A 324 6.94 6.41 -15.20
C HIS A 324 7.34 7.87 -15.06
N TYR A 325 7.05 8.49 -13.91
CA TYR A 325 7.43 9.89 -13.63
C TYR A 325 8.94 10.11 -13.67
N SER A 326 9.73 9.16 -13.16
CA SER A 326 11.20 9.24 -13.20
C SER A 326 11.78 9.21 -14.62
N LYS A 327 11.06 8.59 -15.58
CA LYS A 327 11.44 8.52 -16.98
C LYS A 327 10.90 9.69 -17.82
N PHE A 328 9.71 10.17 -17.46
CA PHE A 328 9.01 11.25 -18.16
C PHE A 328 8.61 12.35 -17.18
N PRO A 329 9.59 13.03 -16.55
CA PRO A 329 9.31 14.00 -15.51
C PRO A 329 8.62 15.24 -16.09
N MET A 330 7.69 15.81 -15.28
CA MET A 330 6.99 17.03 -15.66
C MET A 330 7.73 18.30 -15.22
N HIS A 331 8.83 18.19 -14.47
CA HIS A 331 9.73 19.27 -14.06
C HIS A 331 11.19 18.81 -14.13
N ASN A 332 12.12 19.72 -13.96
CA ASN A 332 13.56 19.38 -13.95
C ASN A 332 13.94 18.68 -12.64
N LEU A 333 14.02 17.33 -12.67
CA LEU A 333 14.38 16.53 -11.50
C LEU A 333 15.76 16.88 -10.92
N LEU A 334 16.72 17.31 -11.73
CA LEU A 334 18.07 17.70 -11.26
C LEU A 334 18.06 18.96 -10.39
N ALA A 335 17.01 19.76 -10.48
CA ALA A 335 16.79 20.92 -9.62
C ALA A 335 16.02 20.60 -8.33
N THR A 336 15.69 19.32 -8.10
CA THR A 336 15.00 18.88 -6.87
C THR A 336 15.98 18.79 -5.72
N ARG A 337 15.68 19.46 -4.61
CA ARG A 337 16.51 19.59 -3.42
C ARG A 337 16.16 18.60 -2.31
N GLY A 338 14.98 17.99 -2.37
CA GLY A 338 14.52 16.98 -1.43
C GLY A 338 13.16 16.42 -1.81
N LEU A 339 12.94 15.16 -1.47
CA LEU A 339 11.68 14.45 -1.64
C LEU A 339 11.30 13.76 -0.35
N VAL A 340 10.05 13.90 0.06
CA VAL A 340 9.45 13.12 1.14
C VAL A 340 8.25 12.36 0.58
N ASN A 341 8.35 11.04 0.61
CA ASN A 341 7.26 10.13 0.29
C ASN A 341 6.55 9.71 1.56
N LEU A 342 5.26 9.97 1.62
CA LEU A 342 4.39 9.72 2.77
C LEU A 342 3.58 8.44 2.52
N ASP A 343 3.84 7.43 3.31
CA ASP A 343 3.16 6.15 3.15
C ASP A 343 3.01 5.51 4.54
N LEU A 344 1.80 4.97 4.86
CA LEU A 344 1.45 4.45 6.18
C LEU A 344 1.56 5.51 7.30
N VAL A 345 0.97 6.71 7.13
CA VAL A 345 1.07 7.82 8.08
C VAL A 345 -0.22 8.08 8.88
N GLY A 346 -1.02 7.05 9.08
CA GLY A 346 -2.30 7.12 9.82
C GLY A 346 -2.24 6.72 11.31
N THR A 347 -1.04 6.43 11.85
CA THR A 347 -0.82 5.99 13.24
C THR A 347 0.17 6.93 13.95
N GLY A 348 1.29 6.45 14.48
CA GLY A 348 2.38 7.29 14.99
C GLY A 348 2.55 7.29 16.49
N GLU A 349 1.82 6.46 17.23
CA GLU A 349 1.89 6.37 18.69
C GLU A 349 3.30 6.05 19.21
N THR A 350 4.09 5.30 18.44
CA THR A 350 5.45 4.90 18.82
C THR A 350 6.53 5.57 17.98
N GLY A 351 6.15 6.57 17.15
CA GLY A 351 7.07 7.33 16.33
C GLY A 351 7.02 6.98 14.83
N MET A 352 8.15 7.19 14.16
CA MET A 352 8.24 7.07 12.69
C MET A 352 9.56 6.39 12.29
N THR A 353 9.55 5.70 11.16
CA THR A 353 10.77 5.20 10.51
C THR A 353 11.01 5.93 9.20
N VAL A 354 12.27 6.26 8.93
CA VAL A 354 12.72 6.95 7.72
C VAL A 354 13.61 6.02 6.91
N VAL A 355 13.13 5.59 5.75
CA VAL A 355 13.92 4.82 4.77
C VAL A 355 14.87 5.77 4.05
N ASN A 356 16.04 5.29 3.68
CA ASN A 356 17.18 6.02 3.13
C ASN A 356 17.92 6.95 4.13
N ALA A 357 17.57 6.93 5.40
CA ALA A 357 18.26 7.72 6.43
C ALA A 357 19.78 7.48 6.47
N THR A 358 20.25 6.28 6.15
CA THR A 358 21.69 5.95 6.08
C THR A 358 22.32 6.35 4.74
N ILE A 359 21.52 6.65 3.71
CA ILE A 359 21.98 7.05 2.37
C ILE A 359 22.19 8.57 2.33
N PHE A 360 21.31 9.32 3.00
CA PHE A 360 21.37 10.79 3.12
C PHE A 360 21.54 11.21 4.57
N PRO A 361 22.70 10.90 5.21
CA PRO A 361 22.87 11.05 6.66
C PRO A 361 22.85 12.51 7.12
N GLN A 362 23.25 13.46 6.29
CA GLN A 362 23.24 14.89 6.63
C GLN A 362 21.82 15.45 6.68
N ASP A 363 20.98 15.06 5.72
CA ASP A 363 19.58 15.49 5.68
C ASP A 363 18.77 14.77 6.76
N PHE A 364 19.11 13.51 7.07
CA PHE A 364 18.52 12.80 8.20
C PHE A 364 18.90 13.41 9.56
N ALA A 365 20.17 13.83 9.75
CA ALA A 365 20.60 14.53 10.97
C ALA A 365 19.86 15.87 11.17
N LEU A 366 19.57 16.59 10.09
CA LEU A 366 18.71 17.78 10.13
C LEU A 366 17.32 17.43 10.62
N LEU A 367 16.72 16.35 10.12
CA LEU A 367 15.41 15.88 10.54
C LEU A 367 15.39 15.50 12.04
N GLU A 368 16.40 14.75 12.49
CA GLU A 368 16.57 14.40 13.91
C GLU A 368 16.67 15.66 14.80
N SER A 369 17.45 16.66 14.38
CA SER A 369 17.62 17.90 15.14
C SER A 369 16.32 18.70 15.28
N ILE A 370 15.50 18.73 14.22
CA ILE A 370 14.18 19.39 14.24
C ILE A 370 13.24 18.66 15.18
N ASN A 371 13.21 17.33 15.12
CA ASN A 371 12.38 16.54 16.03
C ASN A 371 12.79 16.72 17.49
N ALA A 372 14.09 16.72 17.77
CA ALA A 372 14.63 16.86 19.13
C ALA A 372 14.34 18.23 19.76
N ALA A 373 14.37 19.31 18.95
CA ALA A 373 14.13 20.67 19.42
C ALA A 373 12.72 20.85 20.01
N ASP A 374 11.72 20.19 19.45
CA ASP A 374 10.31 20.36 19.81
C ASP A 374 9.63 19.06 20.30
N THR A 375 10.36 17.95 20.32
CA THR A 375 9.85 16.61 20.72
C THR A 375 8.53 16.28 20.00
N LEU A 376 8.52 16.46 18.67
CA LEU A 376 7.30 16.29 17.86
C LEU A 376 6.82 14.85 17.86
N LEU A 377 7.71 13.90 17.57
CA LEU A 377 7.46 12.46 17.56
C LEU A 377 8.25 11.78 18.66
N PRO A 378 7.73 10.72 19.28
CA PRO A 378 8.43 9.98 20.33
C PRO A 378 9.80 9.45 19.88
N GLU A 379 9.89 8.97 18.66
CA GLU A 379 11.11 8.40 18.08
C GLU A 379 11.11 8.55 16.56
N ILE A 380 12.30 8.83 15.99
CA ILE A 380 12.55 8.71 14.54
C ILE A 380 13.62 7.63 14.33
N ARG A 381 13.22 6.51 13.75
CA ARG A 381 14.10 5.38 13.47
C ARG A 381 14.72 5.51 12.10
N LYS A 382 16.03 5.28 12.02
CA LYS A 382 16.72 5.23 10.74
C LYS A 382 16.69 3.83 10.12
N ARG A 383 16.39 3.81 8.82
CA ARG A 383 16.44 2.60 7.99
C ARG A 383 17.32 2.84 6.78
N GLY A 384 17.99 1.79 6.31
CA GLY A 384 18.80 1.80 5.10
C GLY A 384 17.97 1.84 3.82
N LYS A 385 18.66 1.71 2.70
CA LYS A 385 18.08 1.68 1.34
C LYS A 385 17.08 0.52 1.20
N ALA A 386 15.93 0.81 0.63
CA ALA A 386 14.93 -0.19 0.25
C ALA A 386 14.11 0.26 -0.96
N ALA A 387 13.85 -0.66 -1.88
CA ALA A 387 12.98 -0.44 -3.04
C ALA A 387 11.54 -0.85 -2.69
N ASN A 388 10.94 -0.15 -1.73
CA ASN A 388 9.67 -0.57 -1.12
C ASN A 388 8.62 0.54 -1.03
N SER A 389 8.79 1.65 -1.71
CA SER A 389 7.81 2.70 -1.98
C SER A 389 8.37 3.70 -3.01
N ASP A 390 7.58 4.70 -3.40
CA ASP A 390 7.80 5.59 -4.56
C ASP A 390 9.02 6.51 -4.50
N HIS A 391 9.67 6.66 -3.34
CA HIS A 391 10.93 7.39 -3.19
C HIS A 391 12.10 6.75 -3.95
N TYR A 392 11.98 5.46 -4.29
CA TYR A 392 13.11 4.62 -4.73
C TYR A 392 13.79 5.16 -5.99
N TYR A 393 13.06 5.38 -7.08
CA TYR A 393 13.67 5.79 -8.35
C TYR A 393 14.34 7.16 -8.29
N PHE A 394 13.85 8.06 -7.47
CA PHE A 394 14.44 9.38 -7.27
C PHE A 394 15.74 9.30 -6.45
N SER A 395 15.78 8.44 -5.45
CA SER A 395 17.01 8.20 -4.69
C SER A 395 18.10 7.54 -5.53
N GLU A 396 17.75 6.67 -6.50
CA GLU A 396 18.71 6.13 -7.47
C GLU A 396 19.31 7.17 -8.41
N MET A 397 18.64 8.30 -8.58
CA MET A 397 19.15 9.44 -9.35
C MET A 397 20.00 10.40 -8.49
N GLY A 398 20.21 10.09 -7.20
CA GLY A 398 20.98 10.92 -6.26
C GLY A 398 20.19 12.06 -5.65
N ILE A 399 18.88 12.14 -5.86
CA ILE A 399 18.01 13.12 -5.20
C ILE A 399 17.82 12.71 -3.74
N PRO A 400 18.03 13.60 -2.74
CA PRO A 400 17.74 13.29 -1.36
C PRO A 400 16.27 12.93 -1.17
N SER A 401 15.98 11.65 -1.07
CA SER A 401 14.62 11.11 -1.09
C SER A 401 14.40 10.17 0.08
N PHE A 402 13.47 10.52 0.95
CA PHE A 402 13.06 9.74 2.08
C PHE A 402 11.67 9.15 1.89
N PHE A 403 11.47 7.94 2.40
CA PHE A 403 10.15 7.38 2.65
C PHE A 403 9.89 7.39 4.16
N TRP A 404 8.82 8.05 4.57
CA TRP A 404 8.37 8.18 5.96
C TRP A 404 7.14 7.30 6.19
N TYR A 405 7.24 6.40 7.16
CA TYR A 405 6.10 5.64 7.65
C TYR A 405 6.03 5.64 9.17
N GLN A 406 4.83 5.75 9.69
CA GLN A 406 4.56 5.80 11.13
C GLN A 406 4.45 4.38 11.71
N SER A 407 4.64 4.28 13.02
CA SER A 407 4.55 3.05 13.78
C SER A 407 3.49 3.19 14.88
N GLY A 408 2.66 2.16 15.02
CA GLY A 408 1.58 2.10 16.02
C GLY A 408 1.24 0.66 16.40
N PRO A 409 0.32 0.46 17.37
CA PRO A 409 0.02 -0.86 17.93
C PRO A 409 -0.72 -1.80 16.99
N ARG A 410 -1.27 -1.31 15.88
CA ARG A 410 -2.03 -2.11 14.90
C ARG A 410 -1.38 -2.06 13.54
N SER A 411 -1.23 -3.22 12.92
CA SER A 411 -0.82 -3.37 11.54
C SER A 411 -1.85 -4.17 10.78
N ALA A 412 -2.72 -3.46 10.05
CA ALA A 412 -3.70 -4.05 9.15
C ALA A 412 -3.18 -4.06 7.69
N TYR A 413 -1.88 -4.05 7.51
CA TYR A 413 -1.21 -3.99 6.22
C TYR A 413 -1.73 -5.06 5.26
N HIS A 414 -2.23 -4.64 4.10
CA HIS A 414 -2.78 -5.48 3.03
C HIS A 414 -3.93 -6.41 3.47
N ASP A 415 -4.76 -5.90 4.39
CA ASP A 415 -5.87 -6.63 4.99
C ASP A 415 -7.18 -5.86 4.79
N VAL A 416 -8.31 -6.54 4.70
CA VAL A 416 -9.66 -5.94 4.60
C VAL A 416 -10.04 -5.12 5.83
N VAL A 417 -9.31 -5.24 6.94
CA VAL A 417 -9.53 -4.47 8.18
C VAL A 417 -8.72 -3.17 8.24
N ASP A 418 -7.99 -2.81 7.17
CA ASP A 418 -7.41 -1.47 7.05
C ASP A 418 -8.48 -0.46 6.63
N VAL A 419 -9.26 -0.02 7.61
CA VAL A 419 -10.43 0.84 7.47
C VAL A 419 -10.27 2.15 8.24
N PRO A 420 -10.96 3.24 7.88
CA PRO A 420 -10.82 4.56 8.50
C PRO A 420 -10.99 4.56 10.03
N GLU A 421 -11.88 3.71 10.56
CA GLU A 421 -12.20 3.60 11.98
C GLU A 421 -11.03 3.05 12.80
N THR A 422 -10.07 2.38 12.18
CA THR A 422 -8.90 1.82 12.87
C THR A 422 -7.75 2.81 13.01
N LEU A 423 -7.82 3.97 12.32
CA LEU A 423 -6.75 4.96 12.34
C LEU A 423 -6.87 5.91 13.52
N SER A 424 -5.83 5.99 14.34
CA SER A 424 -5.73 6.93 15.45
C SER A 424 -5.41 8.36 14.98
N LEU A 425 -4.61 8.51 13.93
CA LEU A 425 -3.97 9.75 13.48
C LEU A 425 -3.11 10.41 14.58
N ALA A 426 -2.61 9.64 15.54
CA ALA A 426 -1.87 10.14 16.70
C ALA A 426 -0.62 10.94 16.32
N GLY A 427 0.11 10.48 15.31
CA GLY A 427 1.33 11.15 14.80
C GLY A 427 1.08 12.15 13.68
N TYR A 428 -0.17 12.38 13.26
CA TYR A 428 -0.48 13.16 12.06
C TYR A 428 0.04 14.61 12.16
N ASN A 429 -0.34 15.34 13.21
CA ASN A 429 0.07 16.71 13.42
C ASN A 429 1.59 16.85 13.58
N ALA A 430 2.21 15.92 14.30
CA ALA A 430 3.65 15.91 14.51
C ALA A 430 4.41 15.72 13.19
N THR A 431 3.98 14.78 12.36
CA THR A 431 4.59 14.52 11.05
C THR A 431 4.42 15.69 10.10
N PHE A 432 3.24 16.31 10.08
CA PHE A 432 3.00 17.53 9.30
C PHE A 432 3.94 18.68 9.71
N GLN A 433 4.05 18.96 11.01
CA GLN A 433 4.95 20.00 11.51
C GLN A 433 6.41 19.67 11.22
N LEU A 434 6.82 18.43 11.39
CA LEU A 434 8.16 17.99 11.09
C LEU A 434 8.51 18.21 9.61
N LEU A 435 7.60 17.87 8.70
CA LEU A 435 7.81 18.04 7.25
C LEU A 435 7.91 19.51 6.87
N THR A 436 6.99 20.34 7.34
CA THR A 436 7.01 21.78 7.03
C THR A 436 8.26 22.48 7.55
N ARG A 437 8.75 22.12 8.74
CA ARG A 437 10.01 22.63 9.30
C ARG A 437 11.24 22.08 8.57
N TYR A 438 11.21 20.82 8.19
CA TYR A 438 12.29 20.20 7.42
C TYR A 438 12.46 20.89 6.06
N PHE A 439 11.37 21.14 5.33
CA PHE A 439 11.43 21.86 4.06
C PHE A 439 11.91 23.29 4.23
N ARG A 440 11.42 24.02 5.24
CA ARG A 440 11.92 25.35 5.57
C ARG A 440 13.42 25.37 5.86
N ALA A 441 13.93 24.35 6.53
CA ALA A 441 15.36 24.23 6.82
C ALA A 441 16.19 23.94 5.56
N ILE A 442 15.67 23.15 4.59
CA ILE A 442 16.31 22.97 3.28
C ILE A 442 16.33 24.28 2.49
N GLU A 443 15.24 25.02 2.48
CA GLU A 443 15.11 26.31 1.78
C GLU A 443 16.05 27.39 2.34
N SER A 444 16.55 27.23 3.54
CA SER A 444 17.45 28.18 4.20
C SER A 444 18.93 27.93 3.88
N LYS A 445 19.25 26.81 3.26
CA LYS A 445 20.60 26.48 2.74
C LYS A 445 20.79 27.13 1.36
#